data_c97c49b4bf4383c4b71f252826c5e18e
#
_entry.id   c97c49b4bf4383c4b71f252826c5e18e
#
_cell.length_a   1.000
_cell.length_b   1.000
_cell.length_c   1.000
_cell.angle_alpha   90.00
_cell.angle_beta   90.00
_cell.angle_gamma   90.00
#
_symmetry.space_group_name_H-M   'P 1'
#
loop_
_entity.id
_entity.type
_entity.pdbx_description
1 polymer ?
#
loop_
_entity_poly.entity_id
_entity_poly.type
_entity_poly.pdbx_seq_one_letter_code
_entity_poly.pdbx_strand_id
1 'polypeptide(L)'
;FAKGGKVGLFGGAGVGKTVNMMELIRNIAYETSGYSVFAGVGERTREGNDFYLEMTESQVLDKVALVYGQMNEPPGCRMRVALSGLTIAEKFRDEGRDVLLFIDNIYRYTLAGVECSSLLGRMPSAVGYQPTLAEEMGVLQERITSTKTGSITSVQAIYVPADDLTDPSPATTFAHLDATVVLSRQIASLGIYPAVDPLDSTSRQLDPNIVGQEHYEVAKGVQQVLQRYLELKDIIAILGMDELSDEDKQTVNRARRIEKYLSQPFFVAEIFTNSPGKFVSIKDTVRGFKGILNGDYDDLPEQAFLMVGAIEEVVEKAKTL
;
A
#
# COMPACT_ATOMS: atom_id res chain seq x y z
N PHE A 1 -2.58 -9.41 -0.85
CA PHE A 1 -3.86 -8.91 -1.37
C PHE A 1 -4.70 -10.07 -1.86
N ALA A 2 -6.02 -10.05 -1.57
CA ALA A 2 -6.95 -10.97 -2.18
C ALA A 2 -7.17 -10.60 -3.64
N LYS A 3 -7.17 -11.57 -4.55
CA LYS A 3 -7.57 -11.36 -5.93
C LYS A 3 -9.06 -11.00 -5.98
N GLY A 4 -9.40 -9.84 -6.52
CA GLY A 4 -10.75 -9.29 -6.44
C GLY A 4 -11.05 -8.55 -5.13
N GLY A 5 -10.07 -8.39 -4.26
CA GLY A 5 -10.18 -7.68 -2.98
C GLY A 5 -9.97 -6.18 -3.09
N LYS A 6 -10.25 -5.49 -2.00
CA LYS A 6 -10.16 -4.03 -1.85
C LYS A 6 -9.10 -3.69 -0.81
N VAL A 7 -8.12 -2.92 -1.20
CA VAL A 7 -6.98 -2.52 -0.36
C VAL A 7 -7.02 -1.02 -0.13
N GLY A 8 -7.00 -0.60 1.12
CA GLY A 8 -6.83 0.80 1.48
C GLY A 8 -5.35 1.15 1.65
N LEU A 9 -4.89 2.19 0.97
CA LEU A 9 -3.55 2.73 1.09
C LEU A 9 -3.59 4.03 1.89
N PHE A 10 -3.08 3.98 3.10
CA PHE A 10 -3.03 5.10 4.04
C PHE A 10 -1.65 5.73 4.05
N GLY A 11 -1.59 7.03 4.26
CA GLY A 11 -0.34 7.74 4.44
C GLY A 11 -0.47 9.23 4.17
N GLY A 12 0.35 10.01 4.84
CA GLY A 12 0.44 11.45 4.64
C GLY A 12 1.09 11.81 3.30
N ALA A 13 1.34 13.10 3.10
CA ALA A 13 2.12 13.56 1.95
C ALA A 13 3.60 13.16 2.09
N GLY A 14 4.24 12.81 0.98
CA GLY A 14 5.69 12.56 0.92
C GLY A 14 6.16 11.19 1.43
N VAL A 15 5.25 10.25 1.68
CA VAL A 15 5.61 8.88 2.12
C VAL A 15 5.72 7.87 0.97
N GLY A 16 5.59 8.32 -0.27
CA GLY A 16 5.79 7.47 -1.46
C GLY A 16 4.53 6.75 -1.96
N LYS A 17 3.31 7.24 -1.68
CA LYS A 17 2.07 6.62 -2.19
C LYS A 17 2.08 6.43 -3.71
N THR A 18 2.37 7.50 -4.45
CA THR A 18 2.42 7.48 -5.92
C THR A 18 3.45 6.48 -6.44
N VAL A 19 4.65 6.47 -5.86
CA VAL A 19 5.73 5.53 -6.24
C VAL A 19 5.31 4.08 -6.00
N ASN A 20 4.64 3.79 -4.88
CA ASN A 20 4.09 2.46 -4.61
C ASN A 20 3.03 2.04 -5.64
N MET A 21 2.14 2.97 -6.01
CA MET A 21 1.12 2.69 -7.05
C MET A 21 1.77 2.42 -8.41
N MET A 22 2.77 3.21 -8.81
CA MET A 22 3.51 3.01 -10.05
C MET A 22 4.23 1.67 -10.09
N GLU A 23 4.88 1.28 -8.99
CA GLU A 23 5.57 -0.02 -8.90
C GLU A 23 4.58 -1.18 -9.02
N LEU A 24 3.41 -1.09 -8.40
CA LEU A 24 2.36 -2.10 -8.54
C LEU A 24 1.85 -2.19 -9.98
N ILE A 25 1.64 -1.06 -10.67
CA ILE A 25 1.24 -1.03 -12.07
C ILE A 25 2.29 -1.72 -12.94
N ARG A 26 3.55 -1.35 -12.75
CA ARG A 26 4.66 -1.95 -13.48
C ARG A 26 4.71 -3.47 -13.27
N ASN A 27 4.66 -3.92 -12.04
CA ASN A 27 4.75 -5.33 -11.71
C ASN A 27 3.57 -6.12 -12.29
N ILE A 28 2.35 -5.61 -12.23
CA ILE A 28 1.20 -6.23 -12.89
C ILE A 28 1.39 -6.31 -14.41
N ALA A 29 1.90 -5.25 -15.03
CA ALA A 29 2.11 -5.21 -16.47
C ALA A 29 3.17 -6.23 -16.94
N TYR A 30 4.29 -6.33 -16.24
CA TYR A 30 5.42 -7.16 -16.65
C TYR A 30 5.33 -8.62 -16.14
N GLU A 31 4.85 -8.84 -14.91
CA GLU A 31 4.84 -10.17 -14.29
C GLU A 31 3.58 -10.98 -14.64
N THR A 32 2.43 -10.32 -14.82
CA THR A 32 1.16 -11.02 -15.07
C THR A 32 0.51 -10.70 -16.41
N SER A 33 1.08 -9.79 -17.20
CA SER A 33 0.48 -9.24 -18.41
C SER A 33 -0.94 -8.65 -18.19
N GLY A 34 -1.20 -8.22 -16.97
CA GLY A 34 -2.46 -7.60 -16.57
C GLY A 34 -2.57 -6.16 -17.03
N TYR A 35 -3.79 -5.62 -16.94
CA TYR A 35 -4.06 -4.21 -17.18
C TYR A 35 -4.36 -3.49 -15.87
N SER A 36 -4.05 -2.20 -15.86
CA SER A 36 -4.38 -1.32 -14.74
C SER A 36 -5.29 -0.18 -15.21
N VAL A 37 -6.12 0.29 -14.30
CA VAL A 37 -6.93 1.50 -14.49
C VAL A 37 -6.64 2.43 -13.32
N PHE A 38 -6.30 3.66 -13.62
CA PHE A 38 -6.08 4.69 -12.60
C PHE A 38 -7.19 5.74 -12.69
N ALA A 39 -8.00 5.85 -11.65
CA ALA A 39 -9.04 6.85 -11.50
C ALA A 39 -8.58 7.97 -10.57
N GLY A 40 -8.22 9.11 -11.14
CA GLY A 40 -7.85 10.33 -10.41
C GLY A 40 -9.09 11.13 -10.05
N VAL A 41 -9.50 11.06 -8.78
CA VAL A 41 -10.72 11.63 -8.26
C VAL A 41 -10.43 12.91 -7.49
N GLY A 42 -10.67 14.06 -8.10
CA GLY A 42 -10.51 15.36 -7.45
C GLY A 42 -9.07 15.72 -7.06
N GLU A 43 -8.08 15.09 -7.68
CA GLU A 43 -6.67 15.39 -7.45
C GLU A 43 -6.20 16.64 -8.21
N ARG A 44 -4.99 17.10 -7.94
CA ARG A 44 -4.41 18.26 -8.61
C ARG A 44 -4.06 17.92 -10.05
N THR A 45 -4.38 18.81 -10.98
CA THR A 45 -4.08 18.63 -12.41
C THR A 45 -2.59 18.41 -12.67
N ARG A 46 -1.71 19.08 -11.93
CA ARG A 46 -0.27 18.89 -12.02
C ARG A 46 0.15 17.46 -11.67
N GLU A 47 -0.36 16.92 -10.57
CA GLU A 47 -0.06 15.55 -10.13
C GLU A 47 -0.52 14.50 -11.16
N GLY A 48 -1.68 14.73 -11.79
CA GLY A 48 -2.16 13.89 -12.88
C GLY A 48 -1.27 13.92 -14.12
N ASN A 49 -0.75 15.10 -14.47
CA ASN A 49 0.21 15.25 -15.57
C ASN A 49 1.57 14.61 -15.26
N ASP A 50 2.08 14.82 -14.05
CA ASP A 50 3.33 14.22 -13.61
C ASP A 50 3.21 12.68 -13.67
N PHE A 51 2.10 12.12 -13.18
CA PHE A 51 1.84 10.68 -13.24
C PHE A 51 1.79 10.13 -14.68
N TYR A 52 1.18 10.88 -15.62
CA TYR A 52 1.18 10.51 -17.04
C TYR A 52 2.60 10.47 -17.63
N LEU A 53 3.43 11.46 -17.30
CA LEU A 53 4.83 11.50 -17.76
C LEU A 53 5.63 10.34 -17.18
N GLU A 54 5.50 10.07 -15.89
CA GLU A 54 6.19 8.96 -15.21
C GLU A 54 5.77 7.59 -15.78
N MET A 55 4.48 7.38 -16.10
CA MET A 55 4.00 6.16 -16.78
C MET A 55 4.58 6.03 -18.19
N THR A 56 4.77 7.15 -18.88
CA THR A 56 5.38 7.16 -20.21
C THR A 56 6.88 6.80 -20.14
N GLU A 57 7.61 7.39 -19.21
CA GLU A 57 9.04 7.11 -18.98
C GLU A 57 9.28 5.67 -18.54
N SER A 58 8.41 5.14 -17.69
CA SER A 58 8.45 3.73 -17.23
C SER A 58 7.98 2.72 -18.28
N GLN A 59 7.56 3.16 -19.47
CA GLN A 59 7.11 2.34 -20.59
C GLN A 59 5.94 1.39 -20.25
N VAL A 60 5.05 1.80 -19.36
CA VAL A 60 3.86 1.02 -18.95
C VAL A 60 2.54 1.65 -19.39
N LEU A 61 2.59 2.78 -20.07
CA LEU A 61 1.39 3.53 -20.47
C LEU A 61 0.44 2.73 -21.38
N ASP A 62 0.95 1.81 -22.18
CA ASP A 62 0.16 0.92 -23.03
C ASP A 62 -0.64 -0.15 -22.26
N LYS A 63 -0.35 -0.32 -20.97
CA LYS A 63 -1.01 -1.25 -20.05
C LYS A 63 -1.91 -0.57 -19.04
N VAL A 64 -2.03 0.76 -19.08
CA VAL A 64 -2.76 1.56 -18.11
C VAL A 64 -3.77 2.46 -18.79
N ALA A 65 -5.01 2.47 -18.29
CA ALA A 65 -5.99 3.48 -18.63
C ALA A 65 -6.02 4.57 -17.53
N LEU A 66 -5.72 5.81 -17.89
CA LEU A 66 -5.75 6.97 -17.00
C LEU A 66 -7.07 7.71 -17.17
N VAL A 67 -7.85 7.83 -16.09
CA VAL A 67 -9.19 8.44 -16.10
C VAL A 67 -9.23 9.54 -15.04
N TYR A 68 -9.29 10.80 -15.47
CA TYR A 68 -9.18 11.95 -14.56
C TYR A 68 -10.46 12.75 -14.47
N GLY A 69 -10.87 13.07 -13.24
CA GLY A 69 -11.82 14.12 -12.90
C GLY A 69 -11.21 14.96 -11.79
N GLN A 70 -10.38 15.94 -12.20
CA GLN A 70 -9.51 16.69 -11.30
C GLN A 70 -10.28 17.74 -10.48
N MET A 71 -9.59 18.40 -9.53
CA MET A 71 -10.23 19.33 -8.59
C MET A 71 -10.84 20.58 -9.22
N ASN A 72 -10.46 20.90 -10.45
CA ASN A 72 -11.06 22.01 -11.22
C ASN A 72 -12.38 21.63 -11.90
N GLU A 73 -12.75 20.34 -11.90
CA GLU A 73 -13.98 19.85 -12.50
C GLU A 73 -15.20 20.04 -11.58
N PRO A 74 -16.40 20.17 -12.11
CA PRO A 74 -17.63 20.20 -11.33
C PRO A 74 -17.79 18.95 -10.45
N PRO A 75 -18.50 19.03 -9.30
CA PRO A 75 -18.62 17.91 -8.37
C PRO A 75 -19.25 16.66 -8.99
N GLY A 76 -20.19 16.82 -9.93
CA GLY A 76 -20.77 15.69 -10.66
C GLY A 76 -19.74 14.93 -11.49
N CYS A 77 -18.79 15.62 -12.14
CA CYS A 77 -17.69 14.98 -12.87
C CYS A 77 -16.73 14.26 -11.92
N ARG A 78 -16.32 14.91 -10.83
CA ARG A 78 -15.43 14.31 -9.82
C ARG A 78 -16.04 13.06 -9.16
N MET A 79 -17.34 13.05 -8.94
CA MET A 79 -18.05 11.88 -8.43
C MET A 79 -18.13 10.75 -9.48
N ARG A 80 -18.39 11.09 -10.75
CA ARG A 80 -18.59 10.11 -11.82
C ARG A 80 -17.30 9.48 -12.32
N VAL A 81 -16.16 10.14 -12.19
CA VAL A 81 -14.87 9.63 -12.71
C VAL A 81 -14.48 8.27 -12.10
N ALA A 82 -14.74 8.06 -10.80
CA ALA A 82 -14.47 6.77 -10.15
C ALA A 82 -15.30 5.64 -10.79
N LEU A 83 -16.58 5.88 -11.05
CA LEU A 83 -17.48 4.94 -11.72
C LEU A 83 -17.08 4.71 -13.19
N SER A 84 -16.60 5.74 -13.88
CA SER A 84 -16.08 5.63 -15.24
C SER A 84 -14.85 4.75 -15.31
N GLY A 85 -13.89 4.96 -14.41
CA GLY A 85 -12.72 4.12 -14.28
C GLY A 85 -13.08 2.66 -13.95
N LEU A 86 -14.01 2.46 -13.03
CA LEU A 86 -14.51 1.13 -12.69
C LEU A 86 -15.17 0.43 -13.90
N THR A 87 -15.93 1.16 -14.72
CA THR A 87 -16.56 0.59 -15.91
C THR A 87 -15.52 0.13 -16.94
N ILE A 88 -14.41 0.85 -17.10
CA ILE A 88 -13.29 0.42 -17.94
C ILE A 88 -12.64 -0.83 -17.36
N ALA A 89 -12.43 -0.87 -16.04
CA ALA A 89 -11.89 -2.05 -15.37
C ALA A 89 -12.80 -3.27 -15.52
N GLU A 90 -14.12 -3.10 -15.42
CA GLU A 90 -15.10 -4.17 -15.65
C GLU A 90 -15.02 -4.70 -17.09
N LYS A 91 -14.84 -3.85 -18.07
CA LYS A 91 -14.66 -4.27 -19.46
C LYS A 91 -13.43 -5.18 -19.61
N PHE A 92 -12.29 -4.79 -19.05
CA PHE A 92 -11.09 -5.61 -19.09
C PHE A 92 -11.24 -6.93 -18.33
N ARG A 93 -11.90 -6.91 -17.16
CA ARG A 93 -12.22 -8.10 -16.39
C ARG A 93 -13.06 -9.08 -17.21
N ASP A 94 -14.10 -8.58 -17.87
CA ASP A 94 -15.05 -9.40 -18.62
C ASP A 94 -14.42 -10.00 -19.89
N GLU A 95 -13.29 -9.42 -20.37
CA GLU A 95 -12.43 -9.98 -21.40
C GLU A 95 -11.49 -11.10 -20.86
N GLY A 96 -11.61 -11.47 -19.60
CA GLY A 96 -10.83 -12.56 -19.00
C GLY A 96 -9.51 -12.11 -18.38
N ARG A 97 -9.36 -10.82 -18.05
CA ARG A 97 -8.11 -10.27 -17.49
C ARG A 97 -8.19 -10.07 -15.99
N ASP A 98 -7.04 -10.10 -15.36
CA ASP A 98 -6.85 -9.60 -14.01
C ASP A 98 -6.51 -8.12 -14.09
N VAL A 99 -7.33 -7.30 -13.46
CA VAL A 99 -7.26 -5.83 -13.53
C VAL A 99 -6.91 -5.26 -12.16
N LEU A 100 -5.99 -4.32 -12.13
CA LEU A 100 -5.70 -3.52 -10.95
C LEU A 100 -6.34 -2.14 -11.10
N LEU A 101 -7.26 -1.81 -10.21
CA LEU A 101 -7.95 -0.52 -10.20
C LEU A 101 -7.39 0.36 -9.07
N PHE A 102 -6.82 1.49 -9.44
CA PHE A 102 -6.41 2.52 -8.50
C PHE A 102 -7.47 3.61 -8.42
N ILE A 103 -7.78 4.06 -7.20
CA ILE A 103 -8.66 5.20 -6.95
C ILE A 103 -7.89 6.19 -6.07
N ASP A 104 -7.54 7.31 -6.63
CA ASP A 104 -6.87 8.39 -5.90
C ASP A 104 -7.69 9.68 -6.04
N ASN A 105 -8.48 10.07 -5.05
CA ASN A 105 -8.56 9.42 -3.74
C ASN A 105 -10.03 9.25 -3.35
N ILE A 106 -10.33 8.19 -2.61
CA ILE A 106 -11.71 7.83 -2.26
C ILE A 106 -12.40 8.87 -1.37
N TYR A 107 -11.66 9.59 -0.52
CA TYR A 107 -12.22 10.67 0.30
C TYR A 107 -12.78 11.80 -0.57
N ARG A 108 -12.11 12.14 -1.67
CA ARG A 108 -12.59 13.18 -2.60
C ARG A 108 -13.83 12.75 -3.39
N TYR A 109 -14.00 11.44 -3.63
CA TYR A 109 -15.25 10.89 -4.12
C TYR A 109 -16.40 11.21 -3.16
N THR A 110 -16.18 10.99 -1.87
CA THR A 110 -17.16 11.32 -0.81
C THR A 110 -17.47 12.82 -0.79
N LEU A 111 -16.45 13.69 -0.83
CA LEU A 111 -16.64 15.14 -0.84
C LEU A 111 -17.41 15.63 -2.06
N ALA A 112 -17.15 15.07 -3.23
CA ALA A 112 -17.93 15.38 -4.44
C ALA A 112 -19.41 15.01 -4.24
N GLY A 113 -19.69 13.91 -3.57
CA GLY A 113 -21.05 13.52 -3.17
C GLY A 113 -21.70 14.51 -2.20
N VAL A 114 -20.94 15.03 -1.22
CA VAL A 114 -21.41 16.10 -0.29
C VAL A 114 -21.83 17.34 -1.09
N GLU A 115 -20.97 17.80 -2.01
CA GLU A 115 -21.26 18.97 -2.85
C GLU A 115 -22.50 18.77 -3.73
N CYS A 116 -22.63 17.60 -4.37
CA CYS A 116 -23.81 17.26 -5.17
C CYS A 116 -25.08 17.24 -4.32
N SER A 117 -25.03 16.66 -3.13
CA SER A 117 -26.17 16.59 -2.20
C SER A 117 -26.60 17.98 -1.74
N SER A 118 -25.63 18.86 -1.45
CA SER A 118 -25.89 20.25 -1.08
C SER A 118 -26.54 21.05 -2.21
N LEU A 119 -26.06 20.88 -3.44
CA LEU A 119 -26.65 21.50 -4.63
C LEU A 119 -28.09 21.04 -4.91
N LEU A 120 -28.41 19.81 -4.50
CA LEU A 120 -29.79 19.27 -4.61
C LEU A 120 -30.68 19.68 -3.42
N GLY A 121 -30.17 20.48 -2.48
CA GLY A 121 -30.92 20.95 -1.31
C GLY A 121 -31.26 19.83 -0.31
N ARG A 122 -30.53 18.72 -0.30
CA ARG A 122 -30.73 17.64 0.67
C ARG A 122 -30.22 18.06 2.05
N MET A 123 -30.96 17.69 3.08
CA MET A 123 -30.56 17.92 4.46
C MET A 123 -29.32 17.06 4.80
N PRO A 124 -28.23 17.64 5.31
CA PRO A 124 -27.03 16.87 5.68
C PRO A 124 -27.30 15.92 6.85
N SER A 125 -26.59 14.81 6.87
CA SER A 125 -26.54 13.88 7.99
C SER A 125 -25.48 14.28 9.02
N ALA A 126 -25.08 13.36 9.89
CA ALA A 126 -24.06 13.60 10.91
C ALA A 126 -22.76 14.15 10.29
N VAL A 127 -22.14 15.10 10.99
CA VAL A 127 -20.87 15.76 10.62
C VAL A 127 -20.92 16.46 9.23
N GLY A 128 -22.12 16.71 8.71
CA GLY A 128 -22.30 17.43 7.44
C GLY A 128 -22.23 16.59 6.17
N TYR A 129 -22.09 15.27 6.28
CA TYR A 129 -22.10 14.38 5.12
C TYR A 129 -23.48 14.20 4.51
N GLN A 130 -23.52 13.76 3.24
CA GLN A 130 -24.76 13.42 2.55
C GLN A 130 -25.47 12.22 3.22
N PRO A 131 -26.82 12.21 3.24
CA PRO A 131 -27.57 11.08 3.80
C PRO A 131 -27.39 9.78 2.99
N THR A 132 -26.96 9.89 1.74
CA THR A 132 -26.73 8.78 0.80
C THR A 132 -25.29 8.26 0.78
N LEU A 133 -24.44 8.65 1.75
CA LEU A 133 -23.02 8.30 1.79
C LEU A 133 -22.77 6.79 1.67
N ALA A 134 -23.46 5.99 2.49
CA ALA A 134 -23.26 4.55 2.51
C ALA A 134 -23.74 3.89 1.21
N GLU A 135 -24.84 4.39 0.63
CA GLU A 135 -25.37 3.90 -0.65
C GLU A 135 -24.41 4.22 -1.80
N GLU A 136 -23.93 5.45 -1.90
CA GLU A 136 -22.98 5.88 -2.93
C GLU A 136 -21.66 5.09 -2.84
N MET A 137 -21.15 4.90 -1.63
CA MET A 137 -19.96 4.09 -1.39
C MET A 137 -20.21 2.62 -1.77
N GLY A 138 -21.35 2.06 -1.39
CA GLY A 138 -21.73 0.69 -1.72
C GLY A 138 -21.84 0.46 -3.24
N VAL A 139 -22.45 1.39 -3.97
CA VAL A 139 -22.55 1.31 -5.44
C VAL A 139 -21.15 1.23 -6.11
N LEU A 140 -20.17 1.96 -5.60
CA LEU A 140 -18.80 1.87 -6.11
C LEU A 140 -18.11 0.59 -5.65
N GLN A 141 -18.10 0.32 -4.34
CA GLN A 141 -17.28 -0.73 -3.74
C GLN A 141 -17.75 -2.15 -4.09
N GLU A 142 -19.05 -2.39 -4.14
CA GLU A 142 -19.58 -3.74 -4.39
C GLU A 142 -19.45 -4.20 -5.86
N ARG A 143 -19.19 -3.29 -6.78
CA ARG A 143 -18.84 -3.62 -8.18
C ARG A 143 -17.39 -4.08 -8.34
N ILE A 144 -16.53 -3.78 -7.39
CA ILE A 144 -15.12 -4.21 -7.36
C ILE A 144 -15.08 -5.65 -6.87
N THR A 145 -15.03 -6.60 -7.80
CA THR A 145 -15.13 -8.03 -7.47
C THR A 145 -14.52 -8.90 -8.56
N SER A 146 -14.26 -10.16 -8.21
CA SER A 146 -13.95 -11.21 -9.16
C SER A 146 -15.23 -11.78 -9.77
N THR A 147 -15.15 -12.18 -11.04
CA THR A 147 -16.18 -12.92 -11.75
C THR A 147 -15.64 -14.28 -12.19
N LYS A 148 -16.44 -15.04 -12.93
CA LYS A 148 -15.99 -16.32 -13.52
C LYS A 148 -14.92 -16.13 -14.60
N THR A 149 -14.84 -14.96 -15.20
CA THR A 149 -13.93 -14.66 -16.32
C THR A 149 -12.64 -13.98 -15.90
N GLY A 150 -12.69 -13.06 -14.94
CA GLY A 150 -11.55 -12.28 -14.50
C GLY A 150 -11.74 -11.65 -13.13
N SER A 151 -10.82 -10.78 -12.74
CA SER A 151 -10.87 -10.12 -11.42
C SER A 151 -10.57 -8.62 -11.52
N ILE A 152 -11.14 -7.85 -10.59
CA ILE A 152 -10.72 -6.48 -10.30
C ILE A 152 -10.23 -6.45 -8.86
N THR A 153 -8.96 -6.16 -8.66
CA THR A 153 -8.38 -5.85 -7.36
C THR A 153 -8.20 -4.34 -7.27
N SER A 154 -8.63 -3.71 -6.19
CA SER A 154 -8.48 -2.27 -6.05
C SER A 154 -7.48 -1.86 -4.99
N VAL A 155 -6.74 -0.80 -5.29
CA VAL A 155 -5.91 -0.06 -4.34
C VAL A 155 -6.47 1.36 -4.27
N GLN A 156 -6.97 1.73 -3.11
CA GLN A 156 -7.67 2.99 -2.89
C GLN A 156 -6.86 3.85 -1.94
N ALA A 157 -6.40 5.00 -2.43
CA ALA A 157 -5.78 5.98 -1.55
C ALA A 157 -6.84 6.58 -0.64
N ILE A 158 -6.62 6.52 0.66
CA ILE A 158 -7.55 6.99 1.67
C ILE A 158 -6.89 8.13 2.44
N TYR A 159 -7.58 9.26 2.48
CA TYR A 159 -7.24 10.36 3.37
C TYR A 159 -8.15 10.33 4.59
N VAL A 160 -7.56 10.44 5.76
CA VAL A 160 -8.29 10.48 7.03
C VAL A 160 -8.23 11.91 7.56
N PRO A 161 -9.36 12.63 7.59
CA PRO A 161 -9.39 14.00 8.10
C PRO A 161 -8.98 14.07 9.56
N ALA A 162 -8.03 14.93 9.89
CA ALA A 162 -7.52 15.14 11.26
C ALA A 162 -7.05 13.84 11.96
N ASP A 163 -6.67 12.82 11.19
CA ASP A 163 -6.33 11.47 11.70
C ASP A 163 -7.45 10.79 12.51
N ASP A 164 -8.71 11.22 12.30
CA ASP A 164 -9.89 10.69 12.97
C ASP A 164 -10.52 9.54 12.16
N LEU A 165 -10.23 8.32 12.57
CA LEU A 165 -10.76 7.08 11.96
C LEU A 165 -12.27 6.91 12.20
N THR A 166 -12.87 7.68 13.11
CA THR A 166 -14.31 7.64 13.39
C THR A 166 -15.14 8.56 12.51
N ASP A 167 -14.47 9.39 11.69
CA ASP A 167 -15.15 10.21 10.68
C ASP A 167 -15.98 9.30 9.73
N PRO A 168 -17.22 9.68 9.39
CA PRO A 168 -18.13 8.84 8.60
C PRO A 168 -17.58 8.39 7.25
N SER A 169 -16.75 9.18 6.58
CA SER A 169 -16.20 8.82 5.28
C SER A 169 -15.17 7.68 5.36
N PRO A 170 -14.07 7.79 6.12
CA PRO A 170 -13.18 6.65 6.31
C PRO A 170 -13.88 5.46 6.97
N ALA A 171 -14.71 5.66 7.98
CA ALA A 171 -15.42 4.57 8.65
C ALA A 171 -16.27 3.73 7.68
N THR A 172 -17.02 4.39 6.78
CA THR A 172 -17.81 3.70 5.74
C THR A 172 -16.90 2.98 4.75
N THR A 173 -15.77 3.58 4.37
CA THR A 173 -14.81 2.98 3.44
C THR A 173 -14.16 1.73 4.05
N PHE A 174 -13.75 1.79 5.32
CA PHE A 174 -13.14 0.66 6.04
C PHE A 174 -14.00 -0.61 6.05
N ALA A 175 -15.33 -0.45 6.14
CA ALA A 175 -16.24 -1.58 6.14
C ALA A 175 -16.13 -2.45 4.87
N HIS A 176 -15.67 -1.89 3.76
CA HIS A 176 -15.53 -2.57 2.48
C HIS A 176 -14.12 -3.14 2.23
N LEU A 177 -13.12 -2.75 3.03
CA LEU A 177 -11.72 -3.13 2.78
C LEU A 177 -11.39 -4.55 3.26
N ASP A 178 -10.58 -5.25 2.48
CA ASP A 178 -10.02 -6.57 2.82
C ASP A 178 -8.61 -6.47 3.42
N ALA A 179 -7.89 -5.41 3.10
CA ALA A 179 -6.56 -5.13 3.62
C ALA A 179 -6.32 -3.62 3.75
N THR A 180 -5.44 -3.27 4.67
CA THR A 180 -4.95 -1.90 4.85
C THR A 180 -3.43 -1.87 4.81
N VAL A 181 -2.88 -0.94 4.04
CA VAL A 181 -1.44 -0.66 3.98
C VAL A 181 -1.22 0.75 4.51
N VAL A 182 -0.50 0.86 5.60
CA VAL A 182 -0.19 2.14 6.24
C VAL A 182 1.25 2.53 5.92
N LEU A 183 1.42 3.71 5.31
CA LEU A 183 2.73 4.30 5.05
C LEU A 183 3.07 5.31 6.15
N SER A 184 4.17 5.09 6.84
CA SER A 184 4.62 5.86 8.00
C SER A 184 5.70 6.88 7.63
N ARG A 185 5.52 8.14 8.08
CA ARG A 185 6.56 9.17 7.95
C ARG A 185 7.78 8.86 8.81
N GLN A 186 7.59 8.19 9.94
CA GLN A 186 8.69 7.82 10.82
C GLN A 186 9.61 6.82 10.11
N ILE A 187 9.03 5.80 9.45
CA ILE A 187 9.79 4.82 8.67
C ILE A 187 10.46 5.49 7.46
N ALA A 188 9.76 6.37 6.74
CA ALA A 188 10.34 7.14 5.64
C ALA A 188 11.52 8.01 6.08
N SER A 189 11.47 8.60 7.28
CA SER A 189 12.57 9.42 7.82
C SER A 189 13.83 8.62 8.14
N LEU A 190 13.71 7.30 8.31
CA LEU A 190 14.83 6.37 8.48
C LEU A 190 15.45 5.92 7.14
N GLY A 191 14.91 6.42 6.01
CA GLY A 191 15.37 6.02 4.67
C GLY A 191 14.92 4.62 4.26
N ILE A 192 13.91 4.07 4.93
CA ILE A 192 13.33 2.76 4.63
C ILE A 192 12.18 2.95 3.64
N TYR A 193 12.31 2.41 2.43
CA TYR A 193 11.31 2.45 1.38
C TYR A 193 11.12 1.05 0.77
N PRO A 194 9.84 0.62 0.54
CA PRO A 194 8.59 1.33 0.82
C PRO A 194 8.39 1.55 2.33
N ALA A 195 7.88 2.73 2.70
CA ALA A 195 7.73 3.13 4.10
C ALA A 195 6.48 2.50 4.76
N VAL A 196 6.25 1.22 4.52
CA VAL A 196 5.10 0.47 5.05
C VAL A 196 5.32 0.17 6.53
N ASP A 197 4.32 0.48 7.35
CA ASP A 197 4.29 0.09 8.75
C ASP A 197 3.71 -1.33 8.88
N PRO A 198 4.50 -2.33 9.25
CA PRO A 198 4.03 -3.71 9.35
C PRO A 198 3.16 -3.98 10.59
N LEU A 199 3.15 -3.09 11.58
CA LEU A 199 2.34 -3.22 12.79
C LEU A 199 0.94 -2.63 12.59
N ASP A 200 0.84 -1.51 11.87
CA ASP A 200 -0.42 -0.83 11.59
C ASP A 200 -1.12 -1.38 10.32
N SER A 201 -0.40 -2.09 9.47
CA SER A 201 -0.95 -2.70 8.26
C SER A 201 -1.61 -4.04 8.56
N THR A 202 -2.74 -4.30 7.92
CA THR A 202 -3.52 -5.52 8.15
C THR A 202 -4.00 -6.16 6.85
N SER A 203 -4.23 -7.48 6.87
CA SER A 203 -4.86 -8.19 5.76
C SER A 203 -5.67 -9.38 6.26
N ARG A 204 -6.87 -9.55 5.72
CA ARG A 204 -7.70 -10.75 5.95
C ARG A 204 -7.11 -12.01 5.32
N GLN A 205 -6.15 -11.85 4.39
CA GLN A 205 -5.44 -12.98 3.77
C GLN A 205 -4.40 -13.60 4.71
N LEU A 206 -3.99 -12.92 5.78
CA LEU A 206 -3.04 -13.46 6.75
C LEU A 206 -3.75 -14.44 7.70
N ASP A 207 -4.12 -15.59 7.16
CA ASP A 207 -4.75 -16.72 7.84
C ASP A 207 -4.03 -18.00 7.44
N PRO A 208 -3.72 -18.93 8.37
CA PRO A 208 -2.98 -20.17 8.08
C PRO A 208 -3.64 -21.04 7.00
N ASN A 209 -4.97 -20.98 6.89
CA ASN A 209 -5.72 -21.75 5.89
C ASN A 209 -5.60 -21.15 4.48
N ILE A 210 -5.17 -19.90 4.35
CA ILE A 210 -5.05 -19.20 3.07
C ILE A 210 -3.58 -19.16 2.61
N VAL A 211 -2.69 -18.60 3.45
CA VAL A 211 -1.27 -18.40 3.10
C VAL A 211 -0.37 -19.58 3.51
N GLY A 212 -0.90 -20.53 4.26
CA GLY A 212 -0.14 -21.64 4.85
C GLY A 212 0.46 -21.29 6.20
N GLN A 213 0.75 -22.36 6.98
CA GLN A 213 1.21 -22.23 8.37
C GLN A 213 2.56 -21.49 8.46
N GLU A 214 3.51 -21.83 7.59
CA GLU A 214 4.85 -21.23 7.60
C GLU A 214 4.81 -19.73 7.37
N HIS A 215 4.08 -19.26 6.34
CA HIS A 215 3.95 -17.83 6.04
C HIS A 215 3.30 -17.10 7.22
N TYR A 216 2.23 -17.66 7.77
CA TYR A 216 1.54 -17.07 8.92
C TYR A 216 2.45 -16.93 10.14
N GLU A 217 3.18 -17.99 10.50
CA GLU A 217 4.08 -18.00 11.66
C GLU A 217 5.22 -17.00 11.48
N VAL A 218 5.83 -16.94 10.30
CA VAL A 218 6.90 -15.97 9.99
C VAL A 218 6.38 -14.54 10.08
N ALA A 219 5.23 -14.24 9.50
CA ALA A 219 4.65 -12.90 9.57
C ALA A 219 4.32 -12.49 11.02
N LYS A 220 3.75 -13.41 11.82
CA LYS A 220 3.49 -13.16 13.24
C LYS A 220 4.76 -13.00 14.05
N GLY A 221 5.78 -13.81 13.77
CA GLY A 221 7.10 -13.68 14.39
C GLY A 221 7.75 -12.32 14.13
N VAL A 222 7.70 -11.84 12.89
CA VAL A 222 8.19 -10.51 12.52
C VAL A 222 7.43 -9.42 13.30
N GLN A 223 6.09 -9.48 13.34
CA GLN A 223 5.29 -8.52 14.09
C GLN A 223 5.64 -8.53 15.59
N GLN A 224 5.81 -9.70 16.21
CA GLN A 224 6.16 -9.82 17.62
C GLN A 224 7.53 -9.20 17.92
N VAL A 225 8.54 -9.48 17.09
CA VAL A 225 9.90 -8.93 17.27
C VAL A 225 9.88 -7.41 17.13
N LEU A 226 9.18 -6.88 16.13
CA LEU A 226 9.05 -5.43 15.93
C LEU A 226 8.26 -4.75 17.05
N GLN A 227 7.19 -5.38 17.53
CA GLN A 227 6.40 -4.87 18.66
C GLN A 227 7.26 -4.81 19.94
N ARG A 228 8.00 -5.89 20.23
CA ARG A 228 8.90 -5.91 21.38
C ARG A 228 10.00 -4.84 21.28
N TYR A 229 10.55 -4.66 20.08
CA TYR A 229 11.53 -3.60 19.84
C TYR A 229 10.95 -2.21 20.07
N LEU A 230 9.71 -1.96 19.65
CA LEU A 230 9.03 -0.68 19.90
C LEU A 230 8.91 -0.39 21.40
N GLU A 231 8.56 -1.40 22.21
CA GLU A 231 8.49 -1.27 23.67
C GLU A 231 9.86 -1.00 24.31
N LEU A 232 10.93 -1.59 23.74
CA LEU A 232 12.29 -1.41 24.24
C LEU A 232 12.94 -0.09 23.82
N LYS A 233 12.43 0.58 22.77
CA LYS A 233 13.01 1.84 22.26
C LYS A 233 13.13 2.93 23.33
N ASP A 234 12.11 3.09 24.15
CA ASP A 234 12.10 4.08 25.22
C ASP A 234 13.10 3.71 26.32
N ILE A 235 13.22 2.45 26.66
CA ILE A 235 14.18 1.94 27.64
C ILE A 235 15.61 2.17 27.13
N ILE A 236 15.87 1.85 25.86
CA ILE A 236 17.18 2.06 25.23
C ILE A 236 17.57 3.55 25.20
N ALA A 237 16.60 4.43 24.93
CA ALA A 237 16.83 5.86 24.89
C ALA A 237 17.20 6.46 26.27
N ILE A 238 16.71 5.88 27.34
CA ILE A 238 16.93 6.37 28.72
C ILE A 238 18.14 5.69 29.38
N LEU A 239 18.23 4.36 29.28
CA LEU A 239 19.19 3.56 30.03
C LEU A 239 20.35 3.02 29.18
N GLY A 240 20.21 3.03 27.84
CA GLY A 240 21.18 2.45 26.94
C GLY A 240 20.96 0.94 26.68
N MET A 241 21.67 0.41 25.69
CA MET A 241 21.59 -1.01 25.29
C MET A 241 22.17 -1.96 26.36
N ASP A 242 23.13 -1.50 27.16
CA ASP A 242 23.86 -2.35 28.10
C ASP A 242 23.00 -2.87 29.25
N GLU A 243 21.97 -2.12 29.61
CA GLU A 243 21.02 -2.48 30.67
C GLU A 243 19.96 -3.51 30.27
N LEU A 244 19.90 -3.85 28.98
CA LEU A 244 18.97 -4.87 28.49
C LEU A 244 19.48 -6.30 28.84
N SER A 245 18.53 -7.21 29.01
CA SER A 245 18.83 -8.64 29.06
C SER A 245 19.44 -9.12 27.73
N ASP A 246 20.21 -10.23 27.78
CA ASP A 246 20.80 -10.78 26.55
C ASP A 246 19.73 -11.18 25.52
N GLU A 247 18.58 -11.65 25.98
CA GLU A 247 17.42 -11.96 25.12
C GLU A 247 16.86 -10.71 24.44
N ASP A 248 16.69 -9.61 25.19
CA ASP A 248 16.21 -8.34 24.63
C ASP A 248 17.26 -7.72 23.68
N LYS A 249 18.56 -7.82 23.98
CA LYS A 249 19.64 -7.41 23.08
C LYS A 249 19.58 -8.16 21.74
N GLN A 250 19.36 -9.46 21.77
CA GLN A 250 19.21 -10.28 20.58
C GLN A 250 17.96 -9.88 19.78
N THR A 251 16.84 -9.68 20.48
CA THR A 251 15.58 -9.22 19.88
C THR A 251 15.75 -7.86 19.16
N VAL A 252 16.40 -6.90 19.81
CA VAL A 252 16.71 -5.59 19.23
C VAL A 252 17.58 -5.71 17.98
N ASN A 253 18.64 -6.53 18.04
CA ASN A 253 19.54 -6.73 16.92
C ASN A 253 18.83 -7.36 15.71
N ARG A 254 17.95 -8.34 15.93
CA ARG A 254 17.13 -8.94 14.87
C ARG A 254 16.08 -7.97 14.35
N ALA A 255 15.42 -7.21 15.23
CA ALA A 255 14.45 -6.20 14.84
C ALA A 255 15.04 -5.14 13.92
N ARG A 256 16.24 -4.64 14.19
CA ARG A 256 16.94 -3.68 13.33
C ARG A 256 17.27 -4.25 11.95
N ARG A 257 17.64 -5.54 11.86
CA ARG A 257 17.83 -6.23 10.59
C ARG A 257 16.51 -6.36 9.83
N ILE A 258 15.43 -6.74 10.53
CA ILE A 258 14.08 -6.85 9.97
C ILE A 258 13.62 -5.49 9.44
N GLU A 259 13.74 -4.40 10.20
CA GLU A 259 13.37 -3.05 9.73
C GLU A 259 14.08 -2.69 8.42
N LYS A 260 15.38 -2.97 8.31
CA LYS A 260 16.16 -2.71 7.10
C LYS A 260 15.80 -3.65 5.95
N TYR A 261 15.56 -4.93 6.24
CA TYR A 261 15.19 -5.92 5.22
C TYR A 261 13.77 -5.72 4.67
N LEU A 262 12.91 -4.96 5.37
CA LEU A 262 11.62 -4.50 4.84
C LEU A 262 11.76 -3.46 3.72
N SER A 263 12.95 -2.87 3.53
CA SER A 263 13.23 -1.99 2.40
C SER A 263 13.51 -2.78 1.13
N GLN A 264 13.12 -2.21 -0.03
CA GLN A 264 13.32 -2.83 -1.32
C GLN A 264 13.52 -1.74 -2.40
N PRO A 265 14.50 -1.87 -3.29
CA PRO A 265 14.64 -0.95 -4.40
C PRO A 265 13.55 -1.20 -5.44
N PHE A 266 12.83 -0.16 -5.82
CA PHE A 266 11.79 -0.19 -6.84
C PHE A 266 12.34 0.11 -8.22
N PHE A 267 11.81 -0.53 -9.25
CA PHE A 267 12.17 -0.27 -10.64
C PHE A 267 11.82 1.16 -11.06
N VAL A 268 10.66 1.65 -10.66
CA VAL A 268 10.23 3.02 -10.98
C VAL A 268 11.06 4.09 -10.25
N ALA A 269 11.79 3.71 -9.23
CA ALA A 269 12.66 4.62 -8.47
C ALA A 269 14.14 4.58 -8.89
N GLU A 270 14.53 3.76 -9.84
CA GLU A 270 15.93 3.60 -10.29
C GLU A 270 16.57 4.93 -10.68
N ILE A 271 15.83 5.79 -11.37
CA ILE A 271 16.29 7.11 -11.82
C ILE A 271 16.67 8.00 -10.63
N PHE A 272 15.97 7.87 -9.50
CA PHE A 272 16.19 8.70 -8.31
C PHE A 272 17.20 8.10 -7.34
N THR A 273 17.27 6.77 -7.27
CA THR A 273 18.08 6.05 -6.27
C THR A 273 19.43 5.58 -6.79
N ASN A 274 19.61 5.57 -8.13
CA ASN A 274 20.76 4.93 -8.80
C ASN A 274 20.97 3.45 -8.40
N SER A 275 19.91 2.79 -7.95
CA SER A 275 19.93 1.38 -7.56
C SER A 275 18.95 0.61 -8.44
N PRO A 276 19.38 -0.51 -9.06
CA PRO A 276 18.49 -1.31 -9.89
C PRO A 276 17.34 -1.87 -9.06
N GLY A 277 16.13 -1.80 -9.59
CA GLY A 277 14.93 -2.35 -8.96
C GLY A 277 15.01 -3.86 -8.80
N LYS A 278 14.30 -4.38 -7.82
CA LYS A 278 14.26 -5.81 -7.50
C LYS A 278 12.81 -6.27 -7.35
N PHE A 279 12.51 -7.40 -7.96
CA PHE A 279 11.29 -8.15 -7.71
C PHE A 279 11.62 -9.34 -6.81
N VAL A 280 10.91 -9.48 -5.69
CA VAL A 280 11.11 -10.58 -4.75
C VAL A 280 9.82 -11.37 -4.63
N SER A 281 9.90 -12.69 -4.86
CA SER A 281 8.74 -13.56 -4.71
C SER A 281 8.29 -13.65 -3.25
N ILE A 282 7.00 -13.93 -3.01
CA ILE A 282 6.48 -14.17 -1.64
C ILE A 282 7.26 -15.30 -0.96
N LYS A 283 7.60 -16.36 -1.71
CA LYS A 283 8.35 -17.50 -1.20
C LYS A 283 9.75 -17.10 -0.70
N ASP A 284 10.46 -16.28 -1.48
CA ASP A 284 11.78 -15.79 -1.10
C ASP A 284 11.71 -14.80 0.06
N THR A 285 10.67 -13.97 0.11
CA THR A 285 10.38 -13.08 1.23
C THR A 285 10.18 -13.86 2.52
N VAL A 286 9.29 -14.85 2.53
CA VAL A 286 9.04 -15.70 3.72
C VAL A 286 10.32 -16.42 4.16
N ARG A 287 11.08 -17.00 3.23
CA ARG A 287 12.35 -17.66 3.51
C ARG A 287 13.37 -16.72 4.16
N GLY A 288 13.52 -15.52 3.61
CA GLY A 288 14.44 -14.51 4.13
C GLY A 288 14.11 -14.10 5.57
N PHE A 289 12.87 -13.73 5.83
CA PHE A 289 12.42 -13.35 7.18
C PHE A 289 12.50 -14.52 8.16
N LYS A 290 12.20 -15.76 7.74
CA LYS A 290 12.35 -16.95 8.56
C LYS A 290 13.80 -17.13 9.02
N GLY A 291 14.77 -17.00 8.11
CA GLY A 291 16.18 -17.08 8.43
C GLY A 291 16.62 -16.00 9.42
N ILE A 292 16.15 -14.76 9.27
CA ILE A 292 16.44 -13.67 10.22
C ILE A 292 15.85 -13.98 11.60
N LEU A 293 14.62 -14.47 11.69
CA LEU A 293 13.98 -14.84 12.96
C LEU A 293 14.70 -15.99 13.65
N ASN A 294 15.19 -16.97 12.90
CA ASN A 294 15.94 -18.12 13.43
C ASN A 294 17.36 -17.74 13.87
N GLY A 295 17.87 -16.59 13.45
CA GLY A 295 19.22 -16.14 13.75
C GLY A 295 20.31 -16.60 12.79
N ASP A 296 19.93 -17.14 11.62
CA ASP A 296 20.88 -17.65 10.62
C ASP A 296 21.83 -16.54 10.09
N TYR A 297 21.46 -15.28 10.31
CA TYR A 297 22.18 -14.09 9.81
C TYR A 297 22.58 -13.11 10.93
N ASP A 298 22.60 -13.57 12.19
CA ASP A 298 22.93 -12.72 13.35
C ASP A 298 24.38 -12.16 13.28
N ASP A 299 25.27 -12.85 12.58
CA ASP A 299 26.67 -12.43 12.40
C ASP A 299 26.87 -11.36 11.29
N LEU A 300 25.86 -11.12 10.46
CA LEU A 300 25.98 -10.16 9.37
C LEU A 300 25.72 -8.71 9.83
N PRO A 301 26.41 -7.72 9.26
CA PRO A 301 26.21 -6.32 9.61
C PRO A 301 24.80 -5.84 9.22
N GLU A 302 24.17 -5.03 10.05
CA GLU A 302 22.81 -4.50 9.81
C GLU A 302 22.66 -3.78 8.46
N GLN A 303 23.71 -3.08 8.01
CA GLN A 303 23.67 -2.31 6.76
C GLN A 303 23.54 -3.19 5.51
N ALA A 304 23.91 -4.46 5.60
CA ALA A 304 23.75 -5.40 4.50
C ALA A 304 22.28 -5.67 4.15
N PHE A 305 21.37 -5.47 5.09
CA PHE A 305 19.93 -5.72 4.92
C PHE A 305 19.16 -4.56 4.27
N LEU A 306 19.79 -3.38 4.13
CA LEU A 306 19.11 -2.19 3.61
C LEU A 306 19.10 -2.19 2.07
N MET A 307 17.93 -1.95 1.47
CA MET A 307 17.73 -1.80 0.02
C MET A 307 18.35 -2.95 -0.78
N VAL A 308 17.89 -4.14 -0.51
CA VAL A 308 18.27 -5.39 -1.17
C VAL A 308 17.03 -6.14 -1.67
N GLY A 309 17.21 -7.13 -2.52
CA GLY A 309 16.16 -8.04 -2.95
C GLY A 309 16.04 -9.26 -2.02
N ALA A 310 16.34 -10.46 -2.56
CA ALA A 310 16.29 -11.70 -1.78
C ALA A 310 17.45 -11.79 -0.76
N ILE A 311 17.33 -12.72 0.17
CA ILE A 311 18.29 -12.86 1.30
C ILE A 311 19.71 -13.16 0.84
N GLU A 312 19.89 -13.79 -0.33
CA GLU A 312 21.21 -14.06 -0.91
C GLU A 312 21.98 -12.77 -1.19
N GLU A 313 21.28 -11.70 -1.57
CA GLU A 313 21.90 -10.39 -1.82
C GLU A 313 22.43 -9.77 -0.52
N VAL A 314 21.79 -10.04 0.61
CA VAL A 314 22.29 -9.62 1.93
C VAL A 314 23.67 -10.25 2.19
N VAL A 315 23.78 -11.55 1.94
CA VAL A 315 25.03 -12.30 2.15
C VAL A 315 26.15 -11.78 1.22
N GLU A 316 25.83 -11.49 -0.05
CA GLU A 316 26.81 -10.93 -0.97
C GLU A 316 27.22 -9.51 -0.57
N LYS A 317 26.27 -8.66 -0.21
CA LYS A 317 26.52 -7.28 0.24
C LYS A 317 27.35 -7.25 1.52
N ALA A 318 27.12 -8.18 2.44
CA ALA A 318 27.90 -8.29 3.67
C ALA A 318 29.39 -8.57 3.43
N LYS A 319 29.75 -9.22 2.30
CA LYS A 319 31.16 -9.47 1.94
C LYS A 319 31.89 -8.19 1.47
N THR A 320 31.14 -7.15 1.11
CA THR A 320 31.69 -5.89 0.57
C THR A 320 31.67 -4.77 1.59
N LEU A 321 31.05 -4.96 2.74
CA LEU A 321 31.03 -4.05 3.88
C LEU A 321 32.13 -4.38 4.90
#